data_65f7157d9476fe69ee4f3849b34fa378
#
_entry.id   65f7157d9476fe69ee4f3849b34fa378
#
_cell.length_a   1.000
_cell.length_b   1.000
_cell.length_c   1.000
_cell.angle_alpha   90.00
_cell.angle_beta   90.00
_cell.angle_gamma   90.00
#
_symmetry.space_group_name_H-M   'P 1'
#
loop_
_entity.id
_entity.type
_entity.pdbx_description
1 polymer ?
#
loop_
_entity_poly.entity_id
_entity_poly.type
_entity_poly.pdbx_seq_one_letter_code
_entity_poly.pdbx_strand_id
1 'polypeptide(L)'
;MKRESGFTLLEVLVTLTILAVGAALTLSLVSASLGNIRKVRLRTRAIEHARQVMELALVDDAVTGPSTLAGDYEDGTRWSVVIGEVQMPVPATVMQNVQMTQLPFKVLSYAVEVTEPNATTPVFQLQTLKLVSVPVTAVQGRGPQ
;
A
#
# COMPACT_ATOMS: atom_id res chain seq x y z
N MET A 1 -48.46 -58.44 -15.68
CA MET A 1 -47.46 -58.51 -14.59
C MET A 1 -46.49 -57.35 -14.76
N LYS A 2 -46.53 -56.33 -13.90
CA LYS A 2 -45.52 -55.23 -13.85
C LYS A 2 -44.23 -55.79 -13.24
N ARG A 3 -43.14 -55.79 -13.99
CA ARG A 3 -41.81 -56.08 -13.44
C ARG A 3 -41.42 -54.93 -12.55
N GLU A 4 -41.35 -55.12 -11.27
CA GLU A 4 -40.73 -54.25 -10.34
C GLU A 4 -39.21 -54.36 -10.50
N SER A 5 -38.57 -53.33 -11.11
CA SER A 5 -37.11 -53.25 -11.20
C SER A 5 -36.60 -52.74 -9.86
N GLY A 6 -36.04 -53.59 -9.04
CA GLY A 6 -35.34 -53.20 -7.81
C GLY A 6 -34.00 -52.54 -8.13
N PHE A 7 -33.59 -51.58 -7.30
CA PHE A 7 -32.26 -50.96 -7.36
C PHE A 7 -31.16 -52.01 -7.18
N THR A 8 -30.16 -51.95 -8.02
CA THR A 8 -28.99 -52.83 -7.90
C THR A 8 -27.99 -52.25 -6.89
N LEU A 9 -27.31 -53.11 -6.16
CA LEU A 9 -26.28 -52.69 -5.20
C LEU A 9 -25.15 -51.88 -5.87
N LEU A 10 -24.85 -52.20 -7.12
CA LEU A 10 -23.88 -51.48 -7.95
C LEU A 10 -24.33 -50.05 -8.25
N GLU A 11 -25.61 -49.80 -8.51
CA GLU A 11 -26.16 -48.49 -8.80
C GLU A 11 -26.09 -47.56 -7.56
N VAL A 12 -26.35 -48.10 -6.38
CA VAL A 12 -26.19 -47.38 -5.11
C VAL A 12 -24.72 -47.01 -4.87
N LEU A 13 -23.80 -47.93 -5.14
CA LEU A 13 -22.37 -47.71 -4.95
C LEU A 13 -21.84 -46.66 -5.92
N VAL A 14 -22.26 -46.69 -7.18
CA VAL A 14 -21.88 -45.66 -8.17
C VAL A 14 -22.44 -44.29 -7.81
N THR A 15 -23.71 -44.21 -7.39
CA THR A 15 -24.31 -42.91 -6.98
C THR A 15 -23.63 -42.32 -5.75
N LEU A 16 -23.29 -43.14 -4.76
CA LEU A 16 -22.56 -42.70 -3.57
C LEU A 16 -21.13 -42.21 -3.92
N THR A 17 -20.43 -42.89 -4.82
CA THR A 17 -19.10 -42.46 -5.26
C THR A 17 -19.16 -41.13 -6.00
N ILE A 18 -20.10 -40.94 -6.91
CA ILE A 18 -20.28 -39.65 -7.62
C ILE A 18 -20.64 -38.55 -6.64
N LEU A 19 -21.53 -38.80 -5.67
CA LEU A 19 -21.90 -37.84 -4.65
C LEU A 19 -20.70 -37.44 -3.77
N ALA A 20 -19.90 -38.43 -3.34
CA ALA A 20 -18.71 -38.19 -2.52
C ALA A 20 -17.66 -37.33 -3.27
N VAL A 21 -17.40 -37.64 -4.55
CA VAL A 21 -16.49 -36.86 -5.40
C VAL A 21 -17.03 -35.43 -5.58
N GLY A 22 -18.31 -35.29 -5.89
CA GLY A 22 -18.94 -33.97 -6.03
C GLY A 22 -18.85 -33.13 -4.77
N ALA A 23 -19.10 -33.70 -3.60
CA ALA A 23 -18.96 -33.05 -2.32
C ALA A 23 -17.51 -32.61 -2.04
N ALA A 24 -16.53 -33.49 -2.30
CA ALA A 24 -15.11 -33.20 -2.11
C ALA A 24 -14.64 -32.02 -2.99
N LEU A 25 -15.04 -32.01 -4.26
CA LEU A 25 -14.72 -30.89 -5.18
C LEU A 25 -15.34 -29.56 -4.71
N THR A 26 -16.60 -29.62 -4.27
CA THR A 26 -17.27 -28.39 -3.76
C THR A 26 -16.58 -27.84 -2.53
N LEU A 27 -16.22 -28.70 -1.57
CA LEU A 27 -15.48 -28.25 -0.36
C LEU A 27 -14.10 -27.70 -0.71
N SER A 28 -13.41 -28.28 -1.68
CA SER A 28 -12.12 -27.77 -2.16
C SER A 28 -12.24 -26.36 -2.75
N LEU A 29 -13.25 -26.12 -3.58
CA LEU A 29 -13.52 -24.79 -4.17
C LEU A 29 -13.86 -23.75 -3.11
N VAL A 30 -14.69 -24.10 -2.12
CA VAL A 30 -15.05 -23.19 -1.02
C VAL A 30 -13.82 -22.86 -0.19
N SER A 31 -12.98 -23.84 0.13
CA SER A 31 -11.74 -23.61 0.90
C SER A 31 -10.76 -22.69 0.16
N ALA A 32 -10.59 -22.88 -1.15
CA ALA A 32 -9.76 -22.00 -1.97
C ALA A 32 -10.31 -20.57 -2.02
N SER A 33 -11.63 -20.42 -2.14
CA SER A 33 -12.31 -19.12 -2.15
C SER A 33 -12.10 -18.37 -0.82
N LEU A 34 -12.25 -19.04 0.32
CA LEU A 34 -12.02 -18.44 1.64
C LEU A 34 -10.58 -17.97 1.82
N GLY A 35 -9.59 -18.72 1.32
CA GLY A 35 -8.19 -18.31 1.33
C GLY A 35 -7.94 -17.01 0.56
N ASN A 36 -8.57 -16.86 -0.59
CA ASN A 36 -8.49 -15.66 -1.42
C ASN A 36 -9.15 -14.44 -0.74
N ILE A 37 -10.32 -14.62 -0.15
CA ILE A 37 -11.02 -13.55 0.59
C ILE A 37 -10.16 -13.03 1.74
N ARG A 38 -9.49 -13.92 2.48
CA ARG A 38 -8.59 -13.51 3.57
C ARG A 38 -7.44 -12.65 3.07
N LYS A 39 -6.79 -13.03 1.98
CA LYS A 39 -5.70 -12.24 1.35
C LYS A 39 -6.18 -10.87 0.89
N VAL A 40 -7.36 -10.79 0.26
CA VAL A 40 -7.95 -9.53 -0.17
C VAL A 40 -8.22 -8.61 1.03
N ARG A 41 -8.81 -9.13 2.10
CA ARG A 41 -9.10 -8.34 3.31
C ARG A 41 -7.84 -7.77 3.95
N LEU A 42 -6.76 -8.56 4.06
CA LEU A 42 -5.48 -8.08 4.60
C LEU A 42 -4.92 -6.95 3.74
N ARG A 43 -4.94 -7.12 2.42
CA ARG A 43 -4.46 -6.09 1.50
C ARG A 43 -5.30 -4.82 1.55
N THR A 44 -6.62 -4.93 1.66
CA THR A 44 -7.52 -3.78 1.80
C THR A 44 -7.22 -2.99 3.07
N ARG A 45 -7.02 -3.65 4.21
CA ARG A 45 -6.62 -2.99 5.46
C ARG A 45 -5.27 -2.28 5.32
N ALA A 46 -4.27 -2.92 4.72
CA ALA A 46 -2.98 -2.29 4.49
C ALA A 46 -3.08 -1.01 3.63
N ILE A 47 -3.96 -1.02 2.61
CA ILE A 47 -4.23 0.16 1.78
C ILE A 47 -4.89 1.26 2.60
N GLU A 48 -5.88 0.94 3.43
CA GLU A 48 -6.57 1.90 4.31
C GLU A 48 -5.59 2.54 5.30
N HIS A 49 -4.75 1.74 5.96
CA HIS A 49 -3.71 2.23 6.86
C HIS A 49 -2.69 3.13 6.14
N ALA A 50 -2.20 2.71 4.97
CA ALA A 50 -1.26 3.51 4.19
C ALA A 50 -1.86 4.86 3.78
N ARG A 51 -3.15 4.88 3.42
CA ARG A 51 -3.86 6.11 3.06
C ARG A 51 -3.99 7.05 4.25
N GLN A 52 -4.42 6.55 5.41
CA GLN A 52 -4.54 7.35 6.64
C GLN A 52 -3.20 7.97 7.05
N VAL A 53 -2.13 7.17 7.05
CA VAL A 53 -0.77 7.64 7.38
C VAL A 53 -0.29 8.68 6.38
N MET A 54 -0.53 8.47 5.08
CA MET A 54 -0.16 9.42 4.03
C MET A 54 -0.91 10.75 4.20
N GLU A 55 -2.21 10.72 4.45
CA GLU A 55 -3.01 11.91 4.69
C GLU A 55 -2.51 12.69 5.90
N LEU A 56 -2.21 12.00 7.01
CA LEU A 56 -1.65 12.62 8.21
C LEU A 56 -0.28 13.24 7.95
N ALA A 57 0.61 12.54 7.26
CA ALA A 57 1.94 13.03 6.92
C ALA A 57 1.91 14.23 5.95
N LEU A 58 0.92 14.29 5.05
CA LEU A 58 0.76 15.39 4.10
C LEU A 58 0.17 16.66 4.75
N VAL A 59 -0.63 16.54 5.81
CA VAL A 59 -1.21 17.67 6.55
C VAL A 59 -0.19 18.31 7.47
N ASP A 60 0.85 17.59 7.87
CA ASP A 60 1.90 18.13 8.72
C ASP A 60 2.79 19.13 7.95
N ASP A 61 2.58 20.42 8.20
CA ASP A 61 3.35 21.52 7.60
C ASP A 61 4.71 21.76 8.31
N ALA A 62 4.96 21.10 9.44
CA ALA A 62 6.24 21.18 10.13
C ALA A 62 7.35 20.43 9.39
N VAL A 63 6.99 19.50 8.49
CA VAL A 63 7.93 18.72 7.70
C VAL A 63 8.37 19.53 6.48
N THR A 64 9.53 20.17 6.58
CA THR A 64 10.13 21.01 5.52
C THR A 64 11.37 20.37 4.87
N GLY A 65 11.75 19.15 5.28
CA GLY A 65 12.94 18.47 4.80
C GLY A 65 12.88 16.96 4.95
N PRO A 66 13.95 16.24 4.54
CA PRO A 66 14.03 14.80 4.66
C PRO A 66 13.84 14.35 6.11
N SER A 67 12.96 13.39 6.33
CA SER A 67 12.67 12.81 7.64
C SER A 67 12.07 11.41 7.52
N THR A 68 12.05 10.68 8.62
CA THR A 68 11.41 9.36 8.69
C THR A 68 10.49 9.32 9.89
N LEU A 69 9.25 8.93 9.67
CA LEU A 69 8.24 8.70 10.69
C LEU A 69 7.92 7.21 10.71
N ALA A 70 7.67 6.65 11.87
CA ALA A 70 7.27 5.26 12.01
C ALA A 70 6.36 5.09 13.23
N GLY A 71 5.52 4.06 13.20
CA GLY A 71 4.64 3.73 14.29
C GLY A 71 3.96 2.38 14.09
N ASP A 72 3.19 1.99 15.08
CA ASP A 72 2.46 0.73 15.11
C ASP A 72 0.97 1.00 15.31
N TYR A 73 0.13 0.18 14.68
CA TYR A 73 -1.30 0.11 14.95
C TYR A 73 -1.60 -0.89 16.07
N GLU A 74 -2.77 -0.77 16.69
CA GLU A 74 -3.21 -1.69 17.77
C GLU A 74 -3.27 -3.16 17.33
N ASP A 75 -3.46 -3.42 16.03
CA ASP A 75 -3.46 -4.76 15.44
C ASP A 75 -2.05 -5.33 15.20
N GLY A 76 -1.00 -4.59 15.59
CA GLY A 76 0.39 -4.94 15.41
C GLY A 76 0.94 -4.67 14.01
N THR A 77 0.16 -4.04 13.13
CA THR A 77 0.62 -3.59 11.80
C THR A 77 1.58 -2.42 11.98
N ARG A 78 2.77 -2.51 11.39
CA ARG A 78 3.78 -1.44 11.42
C ARG A 78 3.69 -0.59 10.18
N TRP A 79 3.92 0.69 10.34
CA TRP A 79 4.01 1.63 9.23
C TRP A 79 5.27 2.49 9.34
N SER A 80 5.80 2.89 8.20
CA SER A 80 6.87 3.87 8.12
C SER A 80 6.63 4.81 6.95
N VAL A 81 7.00 6.08 7.15
CA VAL A 81 6.98 7.11 6.12
C VAL A 81 8.39 7.62 5.93
N VAL A 82 8.92 7.44 4.75
CA VAL A 82 10.22 8.01 4.37
C VAL A 82 9.97 9.25 3.52
N ILE A 83 10.48 10.39 3.96
CA ILE A 83 10.36 11.67 3.28
C ILE A 83 11.74 12.04 2.75
N GLY A 84 11.85 12.20 1.44
CA GLY A 84 13.09 12.55 0.75
C GLY A 84 12.93 13.81 -0.08
N GLU A 85 14.02 14.54 -0.31
CA GLU A 85 14.03 15.67 -1.24
C GLU A 85 14.28 15.17 -2.66
N VAL A 86 13.40 15.53 -3.59
CA VAL A 86 13.53 15.18 -5.00
C VAL A 86 14.25 16.31 -5.73
N GLN A 87 15.44 16.02 -6.25
CA GLN A 87 16.12 16.93 -7.16
C GLN A 87 15.55 16.75 -8.57
N MET A 88 14.83 17.76 -9.04
CA MET A 88 14.38 17.76 -10.43
C MET A 88 15.53 18.17 -11.35
N PRO A 89 15.90 17.38 -12.35
CA PRO A 89 16.86 17.82 -13.35
C PRO A 89 16.25 18.98 -14.14
N VAL A 90 16.77 20.18 -13.94
CA VAL A 90 16.34 21.36 -14.73
C VAL A 90 17.08 21.30 -16.07
N PRO A 91 16.36 21.33 -17.21
CA PRO A 91 17.01 21.36 -18.51
C PRO A 91 17.98 22.54 -18.65
N ALA A 92 19.16 22.30 -19.17
CA ALA A 92 20.23 23.29 -19.29
C ALA A 92 19.79 24.58 -20.07
N THR A 93 18.80 24.48 -20.91
CA THR A 93 18.19 25.61 -21.64
C THR A 93 17.45 26.60 -20.71
N VAL A 94 16.96 26.16 -19.57
CA VAL A 94 16.27 27.02 -18.60
C VAL A 94 17.28 27.71 -17.67
N MET A 95 18.47 27.12 -17.48
CA MET A 95 19.52 27.69 -16.63
C MET A 95 20.16 28.95 -17.18
N GLN A 96 20.07 29.20 -18.49
CA GLN A 96 20.73 30.38 -19.11
C GLN A 96 19.99 31.71 -18.88
N ASN A 97 18.70 31.68 -18.52
CA ASN A 97 17.88 32.88 -18.41
C ASN A 97 17.32 33.18 -17.01
N VAL A 98 17.55 32.33 -16.04
CA VAL A 98 17.06 32.53 -14.66
C VAL A 98 18.24 32.47 -13.72
N GLN A 99 18.53 33.57 -13.03
CA GLN A 99 19.40 33.53 -11.84
C GLN A 99 18.71 32.61 -10.81
N MET A 100 18.96 31.29 -10.89
CA MET A 100 18.41 30.29 -9.99
C MET A 100 19.07 30.35 -8.61
N THR A 101 19.09 31.50 -8.01
CA THR A 101 19.50 31.66 -6.63
C THR A 101 18.29 31.37 -5.74
N GLN A 102 17.93 30.10 -5.60
CA GLN A 102 16.92 29.59 -4.68
C GLN A 102 15.46 29.76 -5.16
N LEU A 103 14.93 28.68 -5.74
CA LEU A 103 13.49 28.54 -5.86
C LEU A 103 12.86 28.54 -4.46
N PRO A 104 11.77 29.32 -4.23
CA PRO A 104 11.13 29.42 -2.92
C PRO A 104 10.33 28.17 -2.56
N PHE A 105 10.56 27.06 -3.25
CA PHE A 105 9.86 25.79 -3.04
C PHE A 105 10.79 24.61 -3.29
N LYS A 106 10.50 23.53 -2.57
CA LYS A 106 11.15 22.22 -2.71
C LYS A 106 10.10 21.16 -2.99
N VAL A 107 10.49 20.11 -3.69
CA VAL A 107 9.64 18.93 -3.89
C VAL A 107 10.10 17.84 -2.94
N LEU A 108 9.20 17.38 -2.10
CA LEU A 108 9.44 16.26 -1.21
C LEU A 108 8.68 15.03 -1.71
N SER A 109 9.36 13.89 -1.72
CA SER A 109 8.73 12.59 -1.96
C SER A 109 8.35 11.97 -0.63
N TYR A 110 7.12 11.49 -0.54
CA TYR A 110 6.61 10.75 0.61
C TYR A 110 6.40 9.29 0.19
N ALA A 111 7.08 8.37 0.84
CA ALA A 111 6.90 6.93 0.63
C ALA A 111 6.42 6.29 1.93
N VAL A 112 5.18 5.81 1.93
CA VAL A 112 4.57 5.07 3.04
C VAL A 112 4.70 3.59 2.77
N GLU A 113 5.20 2.85 3.75
CA GLU A 113 5.27 1.40 3.75
C GLU A 113 4.44 0.85 4.90
N VAL A 114 3.67 -0.20 4.63
CA VAL A 114 2.88 -0.91 5.64
C VAL A 114 3.31 -2.37 5.68
N THR A 115 3.65 -2.84 6.86
CA THR A 115 4.17 -4.19 7.12
C THR A 115 3.27 -4.91 8.13
N GLU A 116 2.84 -6.14 7.81
CA GLU A 116 2.09 -6.98 8.73
C GLU A 116 2.92 -7.40 9.96
N PRO A 117 2.28 -7.74 11.09
CA PRO A 117 2.96 -8.07 12.36
C PRO A 117 4.02 -9.16 12.25
N ASN A 118 3.80 -10.14 11.37
CA ASN A 118 4.68 -11.30 11.19
C ASN A 118 5.46 -11.28 9.87
N ALA A 119 5.42 -10.17 9.14
CA ALA A 119 6.12 -10.01 7.87
C ALA A 119 7.42 -9.19 8.06
N THR A 120 8.42 -9.52 7.27
CA THR A 120 9.68 -8.76 7.17
C THR A 120 9.70 -7.83 5.96
N THR A 121 8.77 -8.05 5.02
CA THR A 121 8.63 -7.24 3.80
C THR A 121 7.33 -6.45 3.84
N PRO A 122 7.32 -5.22 3.31
CA PRO A 122 6.10 -4.43 3.24
C PRO A 122 5.06 -5.12 2.34
N VAL A 123 3.82 -5.16 2.82
CA VAL A 123 2.66 -5.71 2.09
C VAL A 123 2.11 -4.70 1.09
N PHE A 124 2.28 -3.42 1.41
CA PHE A 124 1.81 -2.33 0.57
C PHE A 124 2.74 -1.12 0.70
N GLN A 125 2.97 -0.44 -0.44
CA GLN A 125 3.73 0.80 -0.51
C GLN A 125 2.93 1.83 -1.31
N LEU A 126 2.89 3.07 -0.79
CA LEU A 126 2.26 4.22 -1.43
C LEU A 126 3.26 5.36 -1.52
N GLN A 127 3.36 6.01 -2.68
CA GLN A 127 4.26 7.12 -2.88
C GLN A 127 3.53 8.33 -3.48
N THR A 128 3.89 9.53 -3.01
CA THR A 128 3.38 10.80 -3.55
C THR A 128 4.43 11.89 -3.46
N LEU A 129 4.15 13.04 -4.07
CA LEU A 129 5.01 14.22 -4.07
C LEU A 129 4.25 15.40 -3.45
N LYS A 130 4.92 16.18 -2.61
CA LYS A 130 4.40 17.42 -2.02
C LYS A 130 5.34 18.57 -2.37
N LEU A 131 4.75 19.67 -2.82
CA LEU A 131 5.48 20.93 -3.00
C LEU A 131 5.44 21.69 -1.68
N VAL A 132 6.61 22.04 -1.16
CA VAL A 132 6.75 22.78 0.10
C VAL A 132 7.42 24.12 -0.16
N SER A 133 6.84 25.20 0.36
CA SER A 133 7.45 26.52 0.31
C SER A 133 8.60 26.61 1.34
N VAL A 134 9.75 27.08 0.88
CA VAL A 134 10.88 27.36 1.78
C VAL A 134 10.92 28.88 2.01
N PRO A 135 10.90 29.33 3.28
CA PRO A 135 11.05 30.76 3.55
C PRO A 135 12.41 31.22 3.05
N VAL A 136 12.41 32.17 2.12
CA VAL A 136 13.64 32.84 1.65
C VAL A 136 14.16 33.65 2.83
N THR A 137 15.20 33.14 3.51
CA THR A 137 15.88 33.91 4.53
C THR A 137 16.52 35.10 3.81
N ALA A 138 15.94 36.28 3.98
CA ALA A 138 16.52 37.51 3.46
C ALA A 138 17.95 37.62 4.00
N VAL A 139 18.94 37.53 3.11
CA VAL A 139 20.32 37.84 3.42
C VAL A 139 20.31 39.32 3.77
N GLN A 140 20.25 39.63 5.06
CA GLN A 140 20.53 40.97 5.55
C GLN A 140 21.97 41.33 5.14
N GLY A 141 22.06 42.08 4.09
CA GLY A 141 23.30 42.74 3.69
C GLY A 141 23.84 43.54 4.85
N ARG A 142 24.90 43.04 5.46
CA ARG A 142 25.73 43.81 6.40
C ARG A 142 26.42 44.86 5.55
N GLY A 143 25.87 46.10 5.58
CA GLY A 143 26.51 47.26 5.00
C GLY A 143 27.86 47.49 5.67
N PRO A 144 28.89 47.92 4.92
CA PRO A 144 30.18 48.29 5.49
C PRO A 144 30.05 49.65 6.22
N GLN A 145 30.49 49.66 7.47
CA GLN A 145 30.86 50.90 8.15
C GLN A 145 32.32 51.20 7.85
#